data_497c8a630dbe61db1699a55fa2abbcbb
#
_entry.id   497c8a630dbe61db1699a55fa2abbcbb
#
_cell.length_a   1.000
_cell.length_b   1.000
_cell.length_c   1.000
_cell.angle_alpha   90.00
_cell.angle_beta   90.00
_cell.angle_gamma   90.00
#
_symmetry.space_group_name_H-M   'P 1'
#
loop_
_entity.id
_entity.type
_entity.pdbx_description
1 polymer ?
#
loop_
_entity_poly.entity_id
_entity_poly.type
_entity_poly.pdbx_seq_one_letter_code
_entity_poly.pdbx_strand_id
1 'polypeptide(L)'
;MLRVECHDVGDTVTLRLEGRLVGEFAKDARDLVTRCKIPRRLVVNLSEVTFVDLMGEEVLLWLARIGGEFVAENSYPLHVCERLHLPMAPKCAGALPPAM
;
A
#
# COMPACT_ATOMS: atom_id res chain seq x y z
N MET A 1 -0.58 -13.88 -9.41
CA MET A 1 -0.23 -12.72 -10.24
C MET A 1 -0.53 -11.44 -9.48
N LEU A 2 0.31 -10.45 -9.65
CA LEU A 2 0.15 -9.17 -8.97
C LEU A 2 0.09 -8.05 -9.99
N ARG A 3 -0.86 -7.15 -9.81
CA ARG A 3 -0.96 -5.96 -10.63
C ARG A 3 -0.63 -4.75 -9.77
N VAL A 4 0.26 -3.90 -10.27
CA VAL A 4 0.70 -2.72 -9.56
C VAL A 4 0.37 -1.50 -10.40
N GLU A 5 -0.35 -0.54 -9.82
CA GLU A 5 -0.66 0.72 -10.48
C GLU A 5 -0.13 1.86 -9.61
N CYS A 6 0.47 2.83 -10.26
CA CYS A 6 1.04 3.97 -9.56
C CYS A 6 0.39 5.24 -10.10
N HIS A 7 -0.21 6.02 -9.23
CA HIS A 7 -0.87 7.27 -9.59
C HIS A 7 -0.17 8.41 -8.86
N ASP A 8 0.31 9.36 -9.63
CA ASP A 8 1.10 10.47 -9.12
C ASP A 8 0.27 11.75 -9.27
N VAL A 9 -0.15 12.31 -8.15
CA VAL A 9 -0.95 13.53 -8.15
C VAL A 9 -0.33 14.50 -7.15
N GLY A 10 0.25 15.58 -7.67
CA GLY A 10 0.89 16.56 -6.81
C GLY A 10 2.02 15.95 -6.00
N ASP A 11 1.96 16.08 -4.69
CA ASP A 11 2.98 15.54 -3.80
C ASP A 11 2.65 14.14 -3.32
N THR A 12 1.55 13.57 -3.78
CA THR A 12 1.08 12.28 -3.31
C THR A 12 1.20 11.24 -4.42
N VAL A 13 1.81 10.11 -4.08
CA VAL A 13 1.81 8.95 -4.96
C VAL A 13 0.94 7.88 -4.32
N THR A 14 -0.02 7.37 -5.08
CA THR A 14 -0.87 6.27 -4.64
C THR A 14 -0.45 5.01 -5.37
N LEU A 15 -0.05 4.03 -4.61
CA LEU A 15 0.37 2.73 -5.14
C LEU A 15 -0.77 1.76 -4.89
N ARG A 16 -1.35 1.23 -5.95
CA ARG A 16 -2.46 0.28 -5.84
C ARG A 16 -1.95 -1.10 -6.20
N LEU A 17 -2.16 -2.04 -5.29
CA LEU A 17 -1.76 -3.42 -5.48
C LEU A 17 -3.01 -4.28 -5.61
N GLU A 18 -3.03 -5.15 -6.62
CA GLU A 18 -4.16 -6.05 -6.85
C GLU A 18 -3.64 -7.46 -7.04
N GLY A 19 -4.27 -8.41 -6.37
CA GLY A 19 -3.95 -9.81 -6.52
C GLY A 19 -3.10 -10.36 -5.40
N ARG A 20 -2.10 -11.16 -5.74
CA ARG A 20 -1.30 -11.89 -4.75
C ARG A 20 0.05 -11.23 -4.58
N LEU A 21 0.30 -10.73 -3.42
CA LEU A 21 1.58 -10.08 -3.07
C LEU A 21 2.50 -11.14 -2.48
N VAL A 22 3.13 -11.93 -3.35
CA VAL A 22 3.91 -13.09 -2.95
C VAL A 22 5.23 -13.16 -3.72
N GLY A 23 6.25 -13.70 -3.09
CA GLY A 23 7.51 -14.07 -3.71
C GLY A 23 8.08 -12.99 -4.62
N GLU A 24 8.34 -13.34 -5.87
CA GLU A 24 8.94 -12.42 -6.81
C GLU A 24 8.04 -11.24 -7.14
N PHE A 25 6.73 -11.43 -7.07
CA PHE A 25 5.81 -10.31 -7.33
C PHE A 25 5.97 -9.24 -6.27
N ALA A 26 6.17 -9.65 -5.00
CA ALA A 26 6.40 -8.71 -3.93
C ALA A 26 7.72 -7.96 -4.17
N LYS A 27 8.76 -8.68 -4.58
CA LYS A 27 10.03 -8.07 -4.89
C LYS A 27 9.91 -7.07 -6.04
N ASP A 28 9.14 -7.43 -7.07
CA ASP A 28 8.93 -6.54 -8.21
C ASP A 28 8.25 -5.25 -7.79
N ALA A 29 7.27 -5.34 -6.89
CA ALA A 29 6.59 -4.15 -6.38
C ALA A 29 7.57 -3.24 -5.64
N ARG A 30 8.44 -3.84 -4.82
CA ARG A 30 9.45 -3.07 -4.11
C ARG A 30 10.41 -2.39 -5.08
N ASP A 31 10.85 -3.12 -6.11
CA ASP A 31 11.77 -2.57 -7.10
C ASP A 31 11.14 -1.39 -7.84
N LEU A 32 9.85 -1.51 -8.16
CA LEU A 32 9.14 -0.43 -8.82
C LEU A 32 9.13 0.84 -7.96
N VAL A 33 8.82 0.68 -6.69
CA VAL A 33 8.79 1.83 -5.77
C VAL A 33 10.20 2.41 -5.61
N THR A 34 11.21 1.55 -5.56
CA THR A 34 12.58 2.00 -5.40
C THR A 34 13.04 2.88 -6.57
N ARG A 35 12.53 2.62 -7.77
CA ARG A 35 12.88 3.40 -8.95
C ARG A 35 12.18 4.74 -8.99
N CYS A 36 11.09 4.90 -8.27
CA CYS A 36 10.35 6.15 -8.26
C CYS A 36 11.00 7.10 -7.26
N LYS A 37 10.86 8.40 -7.52
CA LYS A 37 11.27 9.37 -6.53
C LYS A 37 10.37 9.21 -5.32
N ILE A 38 10.95 9.32 -4.13
CA ILE A 38 10.18 9.23 -2.92
C ILE A 38 9.30 10.48 -2.81
N PRO A 39 7.98 10.33 -2.82
CA PRO A 39 7.09 11.48 -2.74
C PRO A 39 7.01 11.99 -1.32
N ARG A 40 6.40 13.15 -1.14
CA ARG A 40 6.12 13.64 0.18
C ARG A 40 5.15 12.73 0.91
N ARG A 41 4.23 12.17 0.17
CA ARG A 41 3.23 11.28 0.75
C ARG A 41 3.06 10.07 -0.15
N LEU A 42 3.15 8.91 0.45
CA LEU A 42 2.94 7.65 -0.23
C LEU A 42 1.74 6.96 0.38
N VAL A 43 0.75 6.64 -0.44
CA VAL A 43 -0.43 5.90 0.00
C VAL A 43 -0.45 4.58 -0.72
N VAL A 44 -0.57 3.49 0.02
CA VAL A 44 -0.58 2.14 -0.54
C VAL A 44 -1.98 1.56 -0.36
N ASN A 45 -2.66 1.29 -1.46
CA ASN A 45 -4.01 0.76 -1.44
C ASN A 45 -3.95 -0.75 -1.61
N LEU A 46 -4.37 -1.47 -0.59
CA LEU A 46 -4.35 -2.93 -0.55
C LEU A 46 -5.74 -3.54 -0.68
N SER A 47 -6.75 -2.75 -1.01
CA SER A 47 -8.14 -3.22 -0.99
C SER A 47 -8.38 -4.42 -1.90
N GLU A 48 -7.63 -4.54 -2.98
CA GLU A 48 -7.78 -5.64 -3.93
C GLU A 48 -6.73 -6.73 -3.78
N VAL A 49 -5.95 -6.70 -2.70
CA VAL A 49 -4.96 -7.75 -2.44
C VAL A 49 -5.69 -8.96 -1.87
N THR A 50 -5.44 -10.13 -2.45
CA THR A 50 -6.14 -11.36 -2.07
C THR A 50 -5.29 -12.29 -1.21
N PHE A 51 -3.96 -12.13 -1.24
CA PHE A 51 -3.09 -12.96 -0.43
C PHE A 51 -1.73 -12.30 -0.28
N VAL A 52 -1.13 -12.44 0.90
CA VAL A 52 0.20 -11.89 1.22
C VAL A 52 0.99 -12.99 1.92
N ASP A 53 2.16 -13.35 1.35
CA ASP A 53 3.04 -14.31 2.01
C ASP A 53 4.10 -13.55 2.81
N LEU A 54 5.08 -14.28 3.34
CA LEU A 54 6.13 -13.67 4.16
C LEU A 54 6.90 -12.60 3.40
N MET A 55 7.22 -12.85 2.13
CA MET A 55 7.91 -11.85 1.32
C MET A 55 7.06 -10.62 1.12
N GLY A 56 5.75 -10.82 0.91
CA GLY A 56 4.83 -9.70 0.80
C GLY A 56 4.76 -8.90 2.08
N GLU A 57 4.75 -9.58 3.23
CA GLU A 57 4.74 -8.88 4.51
C GLU A 57 5.98 -8.01 4.67
N GLU A 58 7.13 -8.53 4.26
CA GLU A 58 8.37 -7.76 4.35
C GLU A 58 8.31 -6.50 3.50
N VAL A 59 7.73 -6.62 2.31
CA VAL A 59 7.58 -5.45 1.44
C VAL A 59 6.64 -4.43 2.06
N LEU A 60 5.54 -4.88 2.66
CA LEU A 60 4.61 -3.97 3.32
C LEU A 60 5.28 -3.25 4.50
N LEU A 61 6.06 -3.97 5.29
CA LEU A 61 6.79 -3.36 6.39
C LEU A 61 7.81 -2.34 5.88
N TRP A 62 8.47 -2.66 4.79
CA TRP A 62 9.41 -1.73 4.17
C TRP A 62 8.71 -0.47 3.69
N LEU A 63 7.53 -0.62 3.05
CA LEU A 63 6.76 0.52 2.59
C LEU A 63 6.35 1.42 3.76
N ALA A 64 5.97 0.82 4.89
CA ALA A 64 5.66 1.57 6.08
C ALA A 64 6.88 2.35 6.58
N ARG A 65 8.04 1.72 6.52
CA ARG A 65 9.28 2.32 7.00
C ARG A 65 9.67 3.55 6.20
N ILE A 66 9.38 3.55 4.91
CA ILE A 66 9.69 4.72 4.07
C ILE A 66 8.59 5.77 4.08
N GLY A 67 7.62 5.63 4.97
CA GLY A 67 6.59 6.64 5.16
C GLY A 67 5.27 6.34 4.51
N GLY A 68 5.06 5.12 4.03
CA GLY A 68 3.80 4.75 3.40
C GLY A 68 2.67 4.66 4.40
N GLU A 69 1.50 5.09 3.97
CA GLU A 69 0.25 4.92 4.71
C GLU A 69 -0.64 3.97 3.92
N PHE A 70 -1.40 3.15 4.61
CA PHE A 70 -2.10 2.05 3.96
C PHE A 70 -3.60 2.25 3.97
N VAL A 71 -4.25 1.79 2.90
CA VAL A 71 -5.70 1.78 2.79
C VAL A 71 -6.12 0.33 2.52
N ALA A 72 -7.05 -0.16 3.31
CA ALA A 72 -7.56 -1.52 3.15
C ALA A 72 -9.04 -1.52 3.53
N GLU A 73 -9.90 -1.79 2.54
CA GLU A 73 -11.34 -1.75 2.76
C GLU A 73 -11.95 -3.13 2.85
N ASN A 74 -11.22 -4.16 2.45
CA ASN A 74 -11.71 -5.53 2.54
C ASN A 74 -11.12 -6.23 3.75
N SER A 75 -11.79 -7.27 4.21
CA SER A 75 -11.45 -7.95 5.46
C SER A 75 -10.03 -8.49 5.48
N TYR A 76 -9.62 -9.16 4.42
CA TYR A 76 -8.31 -9.80 4.43
C TYR A 76 -7.16 -8.79 4.48
N PRO A 77 -7.08 -7.81 3.56
CA PRO A 77 -5.98 -6.86 3.65
C PRO A 77 -6.04 -6.02 4.92
N LEU A 78 -7.23 -5.71 5.43
CA LEU A 78 -7.34 -4.99 6.68
C LEU A 78 -6.76 -5.81 7.83
N HIS A 79 -7.05 -7.11 7.86
CA HIS A 79 -6.51 -8.00 8.87
C HIS A 79 -4.97 -8.05 8.80
N VAL A 80 -4.42 -8.10 7.59
CA VAL A 80 -2.97 -8.09 7.41
C VAL A 80 -2.38 -6.79 7.98
N CYS A 81 -3.00 -5.65 7.66
CA CYS A 81 -2.53 -4.37 8.16
C CYS A 81 -2.56 -4.33 9.68
N GLU A 82 -3.61 -4.85 10.29
CA GLU A 82 -3.73 -4.87 11.75
C GLU A 82 -2.68 -5.78 12.37
N ARG A 83 -2.48 -6.94 11.78
CA ARG A 83 -1.51 -7.91 12.30
C ARG A 83 -0.09 -7.37 12.25
N LEU A 84 0.24 -6.64 11.19
CA LEU A 84 1.57 -6.07 11.01
C LEU A 84 1.72 -4.68 11.62
N HIS A 85 0.66 -4.15 12.20
CA HIS A 85 0.66 -2.80 12.80
C HIS A 85 1.08 -1.73 11.80
N LEU A 86 0.56 -1.82 10.58
CA LEU A 86 0.89 -0.85 9.54
C LEU A 86 0.17 0.47 9.78
N PRO A 87 0.83 1.60 9.47
CA PRO A 87 0.17 2.90 9.61
C PRO A 87 -0.92 3.04 8.56
N MET A 88 -2.14 3.30 9.01
CA MET A 88 -3.28 3.40 8.12
C MET A 88 -3.50 4.86 7.74
N ALA A 89 -3.79 5.07 6.45
CA ALA A 89 -4.17 6.40 5.99
C ALA A 89 -5.53 6.76 6.59
N PRO A 90 -5.76 8.03 6.88
CA PRO A 90 -7.07 8.44 7.35
C PRO A 90 -8.10 8.07 6.31
N LYS A 91 -9.16 7.44 6.75
CA LYS A 91 -10.17 6.95 5.83
C LYS A 91 -10.79 8.06 5.02
N CYS A 92 -10.90 9.22 5.63
CA CYS A 92 -11.49 10.37 4.96
C CYS A 92 -10.47 11.27 4.32
N ALA A 93 -9.25 10.81 4.19
CA ALA A 93 -8.17 11.67 3.71
C ALA A 93 -8.50 12.28 2.37
N GLY A 94 -9.15 11.56 1.54
CA GLY A 94 -9.51 12.08 0.24
C GLY A 94 -10.92 12.56 0.21
N ALA A 95 -11.65 12.32 1.19
CA ALA A 95 -13.01 12.59 1.15
C ALA A 95 -13.37 13.82 1.85
N LEU A 96 -13.67 14.09 2.20
CA LEU A 96 -13.99 15.04 2.79
C LEU A 96 -14.51 15.27 3.86
N PRO A 97 -14.52 15.80 4.19
CA PRO A 97 -14.68 16.13 5.27
C PRO A 97 -15.70 16.43 5.85
N PRO A 98 -16.04 16.31 6.36
CA PRO A 98 -16.88 16.41 6.89
C PRO A 98 -17.24 17.44 7.48
N ALA A 99 -17.45 17.75 7.55
CA ALA A 99 -17.66 18.62 8.04
C ALA A 99 -17.94 18.95 9.10
N MET A 100 -18.00 18.96 9.32
CA MET A 100 -18.08 19.35 10.05
C MET A 100 -18.13 19.94 10.21
#